data_d011cd5dc5454d153ece253998bc59a9
#
_entry.id   d011cd5dc5454d153ece253998bc59a9
#
_cell.length_a   1.000
_cell.length_b   1.000
_cell.length_c   1.000
_cell.angle_alpha   90.00
_cell.angle_beta   90.00
_cell.angle_gamma   90.00
#
_symmetry.space_group_name_H-M   'P 1'
#
loop_
_entity.id
_entity.type
_entity.pdbx_description
1 polymer ?
#
loop_
_entity_poly.entity_id
_entity_poly.type
_entity_poly.pdbx_seq_one_letter_code
_entity_poly.pdbx_strand_id
1 'polypeptide(L)'
;MKYTIMPVIWVGDLEDALIAQYGPEFKNDYGDLRNVMFGDYYMNDVAKDYDIVDIPEFDPANPWMDETHCRLEKCIKTFLHDMFPEYERVMIDLMW
;
A
#
# COMPACT_ATOMS: atom_id res chain seq x y z
N MET A 1 7.65 13.73 -26.13
CA MET A 1 6.84 12.70 -25.46
C MET A 1 7.43 12.45 -24.08
N LYS A 2 6.64 12.64 -23.06
CA LYS A 2 7.11 12.36 -21.69
C LYS A 2 6.75 10.92 -21.33
N TYR A 3 7.74 10.15 -20.96
CA TYR A 3 7.52 8.83 -20.39
C TYR A 3 7.50 8.98 -18.86
N THR A 4 6.44 8.53 -18.24
CA THR A 4 6.40 8.45 -16.79
C THR A 4 7.05 7.15 -16.37
N ILE A 5 8.24 7.24 -15.76
CA ILE A 5 8.90 6.08 -15.18
C ILE A 5 8.38 5.95 -13.75
N MET A 6 7.85 4.80 -13.44
CA MET A 6 7.26 4.51 -12.14
C MET A 6 8.06 3.37 -11.51
N PRO A 7 8.46 3.48 -10.23
CA PRO A 7 9.11 2.35 -9.58
C PRO A 7 8.12 1.21 -9.40
N VAL A 8 8.63 -0.02 -9.38
CA VAL A 8 7.84 -1.22 -9.21
C VAL A 8 8.35 -1.94 -7.97
N ILE A 9 7.43 -2.37 -7.11
CA ILE A 9 7.76 -3.20 -5.96
C ILE A 9 6.79 -4.39 -5.93
N TRP A 10 7.34 -5.58 -5.67
CA TRP A 10 6.51 -6.76 -5.46
C TRP A 10 5.81 -6.69 -4.10
N VAL A 11 4.54 -7.10 -4.06
CA VAL A 11 3.72 -7.03 -2.84
C VAL A 11 4.35 -7.82 -1.69
N GLY A 12 4.98 -8.95 -1.98
CA GLY A 12 5.68 -9.74 -0.96
C GLY A 12 6.88 -9.01 -0.36
N ASP A 13 7.66 -8.34 -1.19
CA ASP A 13 8.78 -7.52 -0.72
C ASP A 13 8.30 -6.33 0.09
N LEU A 14 7.22 -5.70 -0.33
CA LEU A 14 6.61 -4.61 0.42
C LEU A 14 6.14 -5.08 1.80
N GLU A 15 5.45 -6.22 1.86
CA GLU A 15 4.99 -6.77 3.13
C GLU A 15 6.15 -7.10 4.05
N ASP A 16 7.20 -7.75 3.53
CA ASP A 16 8.39 -8.09 4.31
C ASP A 16 9.08 -6.83 4.84
N ALA A 17 9.17 -5.78 4.03
CA ALA A 17 9.77 -4.51 4.43
C ALA A 17 8.95 -3.82 5.53
N LEU A 18 7.63 -3.85 5.43
CA LEU A 18 6.74 -3.28 6.45
C LEU A 18 6.83 -4.06 7.77
N ILE A 19 6.92 -5.38 7.70
CA ILE A 19 7.13 -6.21 8.89
C ILE A 19 8.48 -5.89 9.55
N ALA A 20 9.52 -5.69 8.74
CA ALA A 20 10.83 -5.31 9.25
C ALA A 20 10.80 -3.93 9.92
N GLN A 21 10.00 -3.00 9.40
CA GLN A 21 9.89 -1.64 9.92
C GLN A 21 9.03 -1.56 11.18
N TYR A 22 7.89 -2.23 11.20
CA TYR A 22 6.88 -2.11 12.25
C TYR A 22 6.80 -3.33 13.19
N GLY A 23 7.53 -4.40 12.88
CA GLY A 23 7.54 -5.63 13.66
C GLY A 23 6.58 -6.69 13.15
N PRO A 24 6.72 -7.93 13.60
CA PRO A 24 5.90 -9.06 13.13
C PRO A 24 4.42 -8.90 13.43
N GLU A 25 4.07 -8.09 14.42
CA GLU A 25 2.68 -7.80 14.79
C GLU A 25 1.92 -7.08 13.68
N PHE A 26 2.62 -6.44 12.76
CA PHE A 26 2.00 -5.74 11.63
C PHE A 26 1.08 -6.67 10.84
N LYS A 27 1.53 -7.89 10.56
CA LYS A 27 0.73 -8.87 9.83
C LYS A 27 -0.45 -9.37 10.66
N ASN A 28 -0.28 -9.50 11.97
CA ASN A 28 -1.36 -9.90 12.88
C ASN A 28 -2.45 -8.82 12.96
N ASP A 29 -2.04 -7.54 12.95
CA ASP A 29 -2.97 -6.43 13.07
C ASP A 29 -3.75 -6.19 11.78
N TYR A 30 -3.10 -6.34 10.62
CA TYR A 30 -3.67 -5.94 9.33
C TYR A 30 -3.93 -7.09 8.37
N GLY A 31 -3.31 -8.26 8.59
CA GLY A 31 -3.46 -9.40 7.70
C GLY A 31 -2.54 -9.34 6.49
N ASP A 32 -2.93 -10.04 5.44
CA ASP A 32 -2.17 -10.17 4.21
C ASP A 32 -2.42 -8.95 3.33
N LEU A 33 -1.36 -8.18 3.03
CA LEU A 33 -1.46 -6.94 2.24
C LEU A 33 -2.12 -7.14 0.88
N ARG A 34 -1.80 -8.25 0.23
CA ARG A 34 -2.37 -8.52 -1.09
C ARG A 34 -3.89 -8.57 -1.02
N ASN A 35 -4.43 -9.19 0.00
CA ASN A 35 -5.86 -9.34 0.16
C ASN A 35 -6.53 -8.11 0.77
N VAL A 36 -5.85 -7.44 1.69
CA VAL A 36 -6.45 -6.33 2.46
C VAL A 36 -6.43 -5.03 1.69
N MET A 37 -5.33 -4.73 0.99
CA MET A 37 -5.13 -3.44 0.33
C MET A 37 -5.20 -3.51 -1.19
N PHE A 38 -4.67 -4.57 -1.77
CA PHE A 38 -4.47 -4.65 -3.21
C PHE A 38 -5.25 -5.78 -3.86
N GLY A 39 -5.91 -6.61 -3.05
CA GLY A 39 -6.70 -7.71 -3.57
C GLY A 39 -7.93 -7.23 -4.28
N ASP A 40 -8.04 -7.53 -5.56
CA ASP A 40 -9.31 -7.46 -6.24
C ASP A 40 -10.10 -8.71 -5.88
N TYR A 41 -11.38 -8.55 -5.71
CA TYR A 41 -12.28 -9.64 -5.38
C TYR A 41 -12.20 -10.78 -6.40
N TYR A 42 -11.87 -10.45 -7.63
CA TYR A 42 -11.77 -11.42 -8.72
C TYR A 42 -10.34 -11.87 -9.02
N MET A 43 -9.35 -11.33 -8.31
CA MET A 43 -7.94 -11.71 -8.41
C MET A 43 -7.37 -11.66 -9.84
N ASN A 44 -7.92 -10.77 -10.66
CA ASN A 44 -7.49 -10.62 -12.06
C ASN A 44 -6.38 -9.61 -12.23
N ASP A 45 -6.14 -8.76 -11.24
CA ASP A 45 -5.10 -7.74 -11.33
C ASP A 45 -3.75 -8.35 -11.03
N VAL A 46 -2.80 -8.13 -11.94
CA VAL A 46 -1.41 -8.57 -11.77
C VAL A 46 -0.53 -7.46 -11.22
N ALA A 47 -1.00 -6.21 -11.31
CA ALA A 47 -0.29 -5.05 -10.79
C ALA A 47 -1.28 -3.93 -10.51
N LYS A 48 -0.95 -3.06 -9.56
CA LYS A 48 -1.78 -1.91 -9.21
C LYS A 48 -0.94 -0.64 -9.17
N ASP A 49 -1.42 0.38 -9.87
CA ASP A 49 -0.88 1.74 -9.82
C ASP A 49 -1.36 2.38 -8.50
N TYR A 50 -0.43 2.64 -7.61
CA TYR A 50 -0.73 3.09 -6.26
C TYR A 50 -0.20 4.50 -6.01
N ASP A 51 -1.10 5.42 -5.67
CA ASP A 51 -0.77 6.80 -5.29
C ASP A 51 -0.16 6.81 -3.89
N ILE A 52 1.01 7.44 -3.73
CA ILE A 52 1.74 7.47 -2.46
C ILE A 52 1.83 8.87 -1.84
N VAL A 53 1.21 9.88 -2.45
CA VAL A 53 1.25 11.26 -1.92
C VAL A 53 -0.04 11.65 -1.19
N ASP A 54 -1.16 11.10 -1.60
CA ASP A 54 -2.46 11.39 -1.01
C ASP A 54 -2.70 10.45 0.19
N ILE A 55 -2.29 10.92 1.37
CA ILE A 55 -2.40 10.13 2.61
C ILE A 55 -3.76 10.38 3.23
N PRO A 56 -4.59 9.34 3.42
CA PRO A 56 -5.91 9.51 3.98
C PRO A 56 -5.87 9.85 5.47
N GLU A 57 -6.79 10.71 5.90
CA GLU A 57 -7.02 10.97 7.32
C GLU A 57 -8.36 10.39 7.72
N PHE A 58 -8.37 9.70 8.86
CA PHE A 58 -9.61 9.14 9.38
C PHE A 58 -10.55 10.23 9.87
N ASP A 59 -11.78 10.22 9.37
CA ASP A 59 -12.86 11.09 9.80
C ASP A 59 -13.89 10.26 10.58
N PRO A 60 -13.95 10.41 11.91
CA PRO A 60 -14.91 9.64 12.72
C PRO A 60 -16.37 9.96 12.42
N ALA A 61 -16.64 11.08 11.77
CA ALA A 61 -18.00 11.44 11.36
C ALA A 61 -18.43 10.74 10.08
N ASN A 62 -17.51 10.12 9.35
CA ASN A 62 -17.82 9.42 8.09
C ASN A 62 -18.08 7.93 8.37
N PRO A 63 -19.35 7.46 8.25
CA PRO A 63 -19.68 6.06 8.55
C PRO A 63 -19.09 5.06 7.56
N TRP A 64 -18.58 5.53 6.41
CA TRP A 64 -18.02 4.68 5.37
C TRP A 64 -16.52 4.48 5.51
N MET A 65 -15.84 5.22 6.42
CA MET A 65 -14.41 5.06 6.64
C MET A 65 -14.14 4.00 7.70
N ASP A 66 -13.17 3.15 7.42
CA ASP A 66 -12.64 2.17 8.36
C ASP A 66 -11.32 2.69 8.92
N GLU A 67 -11.26 2.92 10.22
CA GLU A 67 -10.08 3.45 10.89
C GLU A 67 -8.86 2.54 10.70
N THR A 68 -9.03 1.24 10.81
CA THR A 68 -7.94 0.28 10.64
C THR A 68 -7.39 0.34 9.21
N HIS A 69 -8.28 0.41 8.22
CA HIS A 69 -7.87 0.52 6.83
C HIS A 69 -7.13 1.83 6.55
N CYS A 70 -7.63 2.94 7.08
CA CYS A 70 -6.96 4.25 6.94
C CYS A 70 -5.57 4.24 7.57
N ARG A 71 -5.42 3.62 8.73
CA ARG A 71 -4.14 3.51 9.42
C ARG A 71 -3.15 2.68 8.62
N LEU A 72 -3.60 1.55 8.08
CA LEU A 72 -2.79 0.69 7.22
C LEU A 72 -2.33 1.44 5.97
N GLU A 73 -3.26 2.10 5.29
CA GLU A 73 -2.96 2.86 4.08
C GLU A 73 -1.95 3.97 4.36
N LYS A 74 -2.09 4.66 5.49
CA LYS A 74 -1.15 5.69 5.91
C LYS A 74 0.25 5.11 6.13
N CYS A 75 0.36 3.96 6.78
CA CYS A 75 1.65 3.29 6.98
C CYS A 75 2.31 2.93 5.65
N ILE A 76 1.55 2.36 4.73
CA ILE A 76 2.07 1.93 3.42
C ILE A 76 2.53 3.13 2.60
N LYS A 77 1.71 4.16 2.51
CA LYS A 77 2.03 5.35 1.71
C LYS A 77 3.23 6.10 2.28
N THR A 78 3.29 6.25 3.60
CA THR A 78 4.44 6.90 4.26
C THR A 78 5.73 6.13 4.00
N PHE A 79 5.68 4.81 4.13
CA PHE A 79 6.82 3.95 3.88
C PHE A 79 7.29 4.04 2.43
N LEU A 80 6.37 3.96 1.47
CA LEU A 80 6.71 4.04 0.06
C LEU A 80 7.20 5.43 -0.34
N HIS A 81 6.65 6.48 0.24
CA HIS A 81 7.11 7.84 -0.01
C HIS A 81 8.54 8.04 0.51
N ASP A 82 8.88 7.46 1.64
CA ASP A 82 10.24 7.50 2.18
C ASP A 82 11.22 6.71 1.30
N MET A 83 10.76 5.58 0.74
CA MET A 83 11.58 4.75 -0.15
C MET A 83 11.75 5.39 -1.54
N PHE A 84 10.71 6.05 -2.03
CA PHE A 84 10.66 6.64 -3.37
C PHE A 84 10.26 8.12 -3.30
N PRO A 85 11.09 8.99 -2.68
CA PRO A 85 10.69 10.38 -2.41
C PRO A 85 10.50 11.24 -3.65
N GLU A 86 11.03 10.81 -4.80
CA GLU A 86 10.93 11.55 -6.07
C GLU A 86 9.70 11.16 -6.90
N TYR A 87 8.91 10.20 -6.41
CA TYR A 87 7.77 9.68 -7.16
C TYR A 87 6.47 9.95 -6.44
N GLU A 88 5.41 10.11 -7.20
CA GLU A 88 4.06 10.30 -6.69
C GLU A 88 3.25 8.99 -6.71
N ARG A 89 3.70 8.01 -7.49
CA ARG A 89 3.02 6.75 -7.69
C ARG A 89 4.02 5.60 -7.77
N VAL A 90 3.59 4.44 -7.33
CA VAL A 90 4.38 3.20 -7.35
C VAL A 90 3.52 2.09 -7.93
N MET A 91 4.11 1.27 -8.79
CA MET A 91 3.42 0.07 -9.30
C MET A 91 3.65 -1.06 -8.31
N ILE A 92 2.56 -1.59 -7.76
CA ILE A 92 2.61 -2.74 -6.87
C ILE A 92 2.38 -4.01 -7.70
N ASP A 93 3.40 -4.85 -7.79
CA ASP A 93 3.31 -6.14 -8.47
C ASP A 93 2.61 -7.13 -7.55
N LEU A 94 1.46 -7.64 -7.99
CA LEU A 94 0.60 -8.52 -7.21
C LEU A 94 0.79 -10.00 -7.56
N MET A 95 1.68 -10.32 -8.47
CA MET A 95 1.94 -11.71 -8.84
C MET A 95 2.68 -12.44 -7.72
N TRP A 96 2.27 -13.69 -7.51
CA TRP A 96 2.90 -14.57 -6.52
C TRP A 96 4.12 -15.28 -7.08
#